data_0dadc02e6a8499bd73a13ce1e3cf88b1
#
_entry.id   0dadc02e6a8499bd73a13ce1e3cf88b1
#
_cell.length_a   1.000
_cell.length_b   1.000
_cell.length_c   1.000
_cell.angle_alpha   90.00
_cell.angle_beta   90.00
_cell.angle_gamma   90.00
#
_symmetry.space_group_name_H-M   'P 1'
#
loop_
_entity.id
_entity.type
_entity.pdbx_description
1 polymer ?
#
loop_
_entity_poly.entity_id
_entity_poly.type
_entity_poly.pdbx_seq_one_letter_code
_entity_poly.pdbx_strand_id
1 'polypeptide(L)'
;MKKTIFLTGATGTMGHAGMQEILRYPDKYHLRILARPSKKNKEFLAPWADQVEVIWGDLTKYDDILRGVTGSDIVLHVGGMVSPQADYRPKATLRTNISAATYIRDAVLAQPEDKQPKVVYIGSVAQMGDRREPLHWGRAGDPICVSAYDHYGLTKAEAERIITNSPIKQWVSLRQSGILYPAILKNYDPIMFHVPIRGVLEWATVEDSGRLLERVCRDEVPEEFWKNYYNIGSGKEYRISNYEFECLLLDAIGCPRPEKIFNANWFTTRNFHGMWYIDGDRLENYLHFRDNMPVKDYFKKMAKDKSVPAGIRFAAKTKIAKLFPRCVKLAMYAMAMSQEHGTQWWIKHNKLQRISAYYGTLEAYKAIPDWKHTDLSHNSEEYVLLEHGYDEQKPKALFTIEDMQKAAAFRGGKCLSKDMVQGDWDTPLEWECAEGHTFTATPRLVLLGGHWCPECMPYPYAGEANARPWHWDKVSRNNPFFAQLWAPLHDTNEDNVYGPEVFDGWEK
;
A
#
# COMPACT_ATOMS: atom_id res chain seq x y z
N MET A 1 9.88 33.54 4.21
CA MET A 1 10.91 32.64 3.60
C MET A 1 10.20 31.54 2.87
N LYS A 2 10.74 31.03 1.72
CA LYS A 2 10.16 29.86 1.07
C LYS A 2 10.40 28.61 1.91
N LYS A 3 9.42 27.71 2.03
CA LYS A 3 9.63 26.40 2.65
C LYS A 3 10.47 25.51 1.73
N THR A 4 11.48 24.84 2.27
CA THR A 4 12.26 23.84 1.55
C THR A 4 11.61 22.46 1.74
N ILE A 5 11.19 21.87 0.63
CA ILE A 5 10.59 20.54 0.59
C ILE A 5 11.61 19.55 0.01
N PHE A 6 11.93 18.50 0.76
CA PHE A 6 12.73 17.39 0.26
C PHE A 6 11.82 16.26 -0.20
N LEU A 7 11.79 16.00 -1.50
CA LEU A 7 10.96 14.96 -2.13
C LEU A 7 11.82 13.80 -2.61
N THR A 8 11.54 12.61 -2.14
CA THR A 8 12.06 11.37 -2.73
C THR A 8 11.03 10.79 -3.71
N GLY A 9 11.51 10.12 -4.77
CA GLY A 9 10.60 9.47 -5.73
C GLY A 9 10.01 10.39 -6.79
N ALA A 10 10.55 11.58 -7.01
CA ALA A 10 10.07 12.56 -8.00
C ALA A 10 9.99 12.03 -9.45
N THR A 11 10.70 10.96 -9.78
CA THR A 11 10.66 10.30 -11.11
C THR A 11 9.63 9.17 -11.20
N GLY A 12 8.91 8.87 -10.11
CA GLY A 12 7.82 7.91 -10.06
C GLY A 12 6.46 8.58 -10.30
N THR A 13 5.40 7.77 -10.43
CA THR A 13 4.04 8.24 -10.78
C THR A 13 3.52 9.29 -9.80
N MET A 14 3.41 8.96 -8.52
CA MET A 14 2.90 9.88 -7.49
C MET A 14 3.84 11.04 -7.23
N GLY A 15 5.15 10.75 -7.08
CA GLY A 15 6.13 11.80 -6.79
C GLY A 15 6.27 12.82 -7.92
N HIS A 16 6.12 12.40 -9.18
CA HIS A 16 6.11 13.32 -10.32
C HIS A 16 4.88 14.23 -10.30
N ALA A 17 3.70 13.68 -10.05
CA ALA A 17 2.48 14.48 -9.91
C ALA A 17 2.60 15.48 -8.76
N GLY A 18 3.13 15.06 -7.61
CA GLY A 18 3.40 15.95 -6.47
C GLY A 18 4.43 17.04 -6.79
N MET A 19 5.51 16.68 -7.48
CA MET A 19 6.49 17.66 -7.98
C MET A 19 5.82 18.74 -8.82
N GLN A 20 4.99 18.34 -9.78
CA GLN A 20 4.27 19.28 -10.66
C GLN A 20 3.31 20.19 -9.87
N GLU A 21 2.59 19.67 -8.87
CA GLU A 21 1.70 20.48 -8.05
C GLU A 21 2.46 21.48 -7.16
N ILE A 22 3.58 21.06 -6.55
CA ILE A 22 4.43 21.93 -5.73
C ILE A 22 5.03 23.07 -6.58
N LEU A 23 5.49 22.77 -7.79
CA LEU A 23 6.07 23.76 -8.71
C LEU A 23 5.07 24.82 -9.22
N ARG A 24 3.75 24.64 -8.99
CA ARG A 24 2.75 25.70 -9.25
C ARG A 24 2.86 26.88 -8.28
N TYR A 25 3.57 26.69 -7.17
CA TYR A 25 3.72 27.69 -6.11
C TYR A 25 5.20 28.07 -5.86
N PRO A 26 5.91 28.57 -6.90
CA PRO A 26 7.36 28.82 -6.81
C PRO A 26 7.72 29.90 -5.78
N ASP A 27 6.76 30.76 -5.43
CA ASP A 27 6.95 31.79 -4.40
C ASP A 27 6.85 31.23 -2.97
N LYS A 28 6.17 30.11 -2.77
CA LYS A 28 6.00 29.44 -1.48
C LYS A 28 7.05 28.41 -1.18
N TYR A 29 7.50 27.66 -2.21
CA TYR A 29 8.31 26.47 -2.04
C TYR A 29 9.65 26.53 -2.77
N HIS A 30 10.68 25.97 -2.13
CA HIS A 30 11.92 25.53 -2.75
C HIS A 30 11.90 24.01 -2.76
N LEU A 31 11.93 23.40 -3.95
CA LEU A 31 11.84 21.96 -4.10
C LEU A 31 13.21 21.33 -4.34
N ARG A 32 13.62 20.49 -3.40
CA ARG A 32 14.80 19.64 -3.46
C ARG A 32 14.38 18.20 -3.71
N ILE A 33 15.00 17.51 -4.66
CA ILE A 33 14.65 16.13 -5.01
C ILE A 33 15.88 15.23 -4.98
N LEU A 34 15.70 13.97 -4.56
CA LEU A 34 16.70 12.92 -4.67
C LEU A 34 16.40 12.04 -5.88
N ALA A 35 17.36 11.92 -6.79
CA ALA A 35 17.23 11.10 -7.98
C ALA A 35 18.52 10.35 -8.31
N ARG A 36 18.41 9.08 -8.74
CA ARG A 36 19.58 8.31 -9.19
C ARG A 36 20.19 8.93 -10.44
N PRO A 37 21.53 9.01 -10.57
CA PRO A 37 22.22 9.69 -11.67
C PRO A 37 22.23 8.86 -12.97
N SER A 38 21.08 8.27 -13.35
CA SER A 38 20.92 7.55 -14.62
C SER A 38 20.63 8.50 -15.77
N LYS A 39 21.01 8.10 -17.01
CA LYS A 39 20.67 8.84 -18.23
C LYS A 39 19.17 9.11 -18.32
N LYS A 40 18.35 8.08 -18.07
CA LYS A 40 16.88 8.19 -18.07
C LYS A 40 16.39 9.28 -17.09
N ASN A 41 16.88 9.31 -15.86
CA ASN A 41 16.44 10.31 -14.87
C ASN A 41 16.92 11.72 -15.23
N LYS A 42 18.13 11.85 -15.77
CA LYS A 42 18.65 13.15 -16.24
C LYS A 42 17.79 13.71 -17.38
N GLU A 43 17.47 12.89 -18.37
CA GLU A 43 16.58 13.27 -19.48
C GLU A 43 15.17 13.60 -18.98
N PHE A 44 14.63 12.80 -18.04
CA PHE A 44 13.30 13.02 -17.44
C PHE A 44 13.21 14.33 -16.68
N LEU A 45 14.25 14.72 -15.93
CA LEU A 45 14.25 15.92 -15.09
C LEU A 45 14.73 17.18 -15.83
N ALA A 46 15.32 17.05 -17.02
CA ALA A 46 15.84 18.19 -17.79
C ALA A 46 14.83 19.35 -17.99
N PRO A 47 13.53 19.11 -18.24
CA PRO A 47 12.56 20.20 -18.39
C PRO A 47 12.34 21.05 -17.12
N TRP A 48 12.74 20.57 -15.95
CA TRP A 48 12.57 21.26 -14.66
C TRP A 48 13.89 21.63 -13.99
N ALA A 49 15.03 21.53 -14.71
CA ALA A 49 16.37 21.72 -14.14
C ALA A 49 16.54 23.09 -13.45
N ASP A 50 15.91 24.14 -13.96
CA ASP A 50 15.98 25.49 -13.40
C ASP A 50 14.95 25.72 -12.26
N GLN A 51 14.06 24.77 -12.00
CA GLN A 51 12.98 24.91 -11.04
C GLN A 51 13.16 24.03 -9.79
N VAL A 52 14.06 23.04 -9.85
CA VAL A 52 14.31 22.10 -8.76
C VAL A 52 15.79 21.97 -8.44
N GLU A 53 16.10 21.83 -7.16
CA GLU A 53 17.43 21.42 -6.71
C GLU A 53 17.53 19.89 -6.76
N VAL A 54 18.41 19.34 -7.62
CA VAL A 54 18.57 17.89 -7.76
C VAL A 54 19.77 17.38 -6.99
N ILE A 55 19.54 16.56 -5.97
CA ILE A 55 20.58 15.73 -5.35
C ILE A 55 20.67 14.44 -6.16
N TRP A 56 21.77 14.30 -6.91
CA TRP A 56 22.08 13.04 -7.59
C TRP A 56 22.64 12.05 -6.57
N GLY A 57 21.86 10.99 -6.27
CA GLY A 57 22.19 10.04 -5.21
C GLY A 57 21.24 8.83 -5.19
N ASP A 58 21.32 8.03 -4.14
CA ASP A 58 20.54 6.80 -3.98
C ASP A 58 19.89 6.72 -2.58
N LEU A 59 18.64 6.23 -2.52
CA LEU A 59 17.90 6.00 -1.27
C LEU A 59 18.58 5.01 -0.31
N THR A 60 19.50 4.20 -0.82
CA THR A 60 20.28 3.23 -0.03
C THR A 60 21.60 3.80 0.50
N LYS A 61 21.79 5.13 0.41
CA LYS A 61 22.97 5.84 0.92
C LYS A 61 22.57 6.92 1.90
N TYR A 62 23.01 6.77 3.14
CA TYR A 62 22.70 7.71 4.22
C TYR A 62 23.09 9.15 3.89
N ASP A 63 24.32 9.38 3.39
CA ASP A 63 24.84 10.72 3.10
C ASP A 63 24.01 11.45 2.02
N ASP A 64 23.47 10.71 1.05
CA ASP A 64 22.62 11.30 0.02
C ASP A 64 21.29 11.78 0.61
N ILE A 65 20.70 10.98 1.53
CA ILE A 65 19.49 11.35 2.26
C ILE A 65 19.78 12.50 3.24
N LEU A 66 20.86 12.45 3.99
CA LEU A 66 21.25 13.50 4.93
C LEU A 66 21.36 14.85 4.23
N ARG A 67 22.00 14.91 3.05
CA ARG A 67 22.06 16.14 2.24
C ARG A 67 20.67 16.68 1.88
N GLY A 68 19.72 15.78 1.59
CA GLY A 68 18.35 16.15 1.28
C GLY A 68 17.60 16.70 2.48
N VAL A 69 17.73 16.04 3.63
CA VAL A 69 17.03 16.37 4.87
C VAL A 69 17.58 17.65 5.51
N THR A 70 18.89 17.88 5.45
CA THR A 70 19.54 19.04 6.10
C THR A 70 18.98 20.35 5.56
N GLY A 71 18.40 21.17 6.46
CA GLY A 71 17.80 22.45 6.14
C GLY A 71 16.47 22.37 5.37
N SER A 72 15.84 21.21 5.33
CA SER A 72 14.47 21.08 4.83
C SER A 72 13.45 21.34 5.94
N ASP A 73 12.30 21.91 5.58
CA ASP A 73 11.16 22.10 6.48
C ASP A 73 10.25 20.88 6.47
N ILE A 74 10.16 20.19 5.33
CA ILE A 74 9.31 19.01 5.13
C ILE A 74 10.05 17.97 4.28
N VAL A 75 9.94 16.71 4.70
CA VAL A 75 10.38 15.53 3.94
C VAL A 75 9.15 14.80 3.42
N LEU A 76 9.00 14.72 2.09
CA LEU A 76 8.00 13.88 1.43
C LEU A 76 8.66 12.59 0.97
N HIS A 77 8.50 11.51 1.77
CA HIS A 77 9.06 10.22 1.44
C HIS A 77 8.08 9.38 0.61
N VAL A 78 8.13 9.58 -0.71
CA VAL A 78 7.32 8.88 -1.72
C VAL A 78 8.11 7.76 -2.39
N GLY A 79 9.44 7.89 -2.41
CA GLY A 79 10.35 6.99 -3.13
C GLY A 79 10.44 5.59 -2.52
N GLY A 80 10.46 4.59 -3.39
CA GLY A 80 10.65 3.19 -3.03
C GLY A 80 10.50 2.29 -4.25
N MET A 81 10.77 0.99 -4.07
CA MET A 81 10.41 -0.02 -5.05
C MET A 81 8.98 -0.47 -4.79
N VAL A 82 8.18 -0.59 -5.87
CA VAL A 82 6.75 -0.90 -5.82
C VAL A 82 6.42 -2.10 -6.71
N SER A 83 5.31 -2.79 -6.44
CA SER A 83 4.79 -3.86 -7.31
C SER A 83 4.42 -3.29 -8.70
N PRO A 84 4.57 -4.09 -9.79
CA PRO A 84 4.97 -5.51 -9.78
C PRO A 84 6.48 -5.74 -9.64
N GLN A 85 7.34 -4.74 -9.78
CA GLN A 85 8.80 -4.92 -9.71
C GLN A 85 9.28 -5.46 -8.35
N ALA A 86 8.59 -5.11 -7.28
CA ALA A 86 8.90 -5.59 -5.94
C ALA A 86 8.78 -7.12 -5.83
N ASP A 87 7.82 -7.71 -6.55
CA ASP A 87 7.57 -9.14 -6.53
C ASP A 87 8.63 -9.93 -7.32
N TYR A 88 9.23 -9.28 -8.32
CA TYR A 88 10.34 -9.83 -9.10
C TYR A 88 11.71 -9.66 -8.43
N ARG A 89 11.84 -8.73 -7.47
CA ARG A 89 13.11 -8.36 -6.84
C ARG A 89 12.97 -8.13 -5.33
N PRO A 90 12.53 -9.13 -4.56
CA PRO A 90 12.17 -8.98 -3.15
C PRO A 90 13.32 -8.48 -2.27
N LYS A 91 14.56 -9.00 -2.42
CA LYS A 91 15.72 -8.55 -1.64
C LYS A 91 16.11 -7.11 -1.94
N ALA A 92 16.08 -6.72 -3.23
CA ALA A 92 16.36 -5.33 -3.62
C ALA A 92 15.27 -4.38 -3.07
N THR A 93 14.01 -4.83 -3.05
CA THR A 93 12.89 -4.10 -2.49
C THR A 93 13.05 -3.89 -0.99
N LEU A 94 13.36 -4.96 -0.25
CA LEU A 94 13.67 -4.88 1.17
C LEU A 94 14.77 -3.84 1.42
N ARG A 95 15.93 -4.05 0.79
CA ARG A 95 17.08 -3.16 0.97
C ARG A 95 16.73 -1.70 0.69
N THR A 96 16.04 -1.43 -0.43
CA THR A 96 15.71 -0.05 -0.83
C THR A 96 14.72 0.58 0.14
N ASN A 97 13.59 -0.09 0.42
CA ASN A 97 12.49 0.51 1.17
C ASN A 97 12.84 0.65 2.66
N ILE A 98 13.49 -0.35 3.24
CA ILE A 98 13.88 -0.33 4.66
C ILE A 98 15.04 0.63 4.90
N SER A 99 16.11 0.58 4.07
CA SER A 99 17.21 1.53 4.23
C SER A 99 16.75 2.97 4.08
N ALA A 100 15.87 3.25 3.10
CA ALA A 100 15.35 4.61 2.90
C ALA A 100 14.62 5.14 4.13
N ALA A 101 13.70 4.35 4.71
CA ALA A 101 12.98 4.73 5.92
C ALA A 101 13.92 4.92 7.12
N THR A 102 14.86 3.98 7.32
CA THR A 102 15.88 4.06 8.38
C THR A 102 16.73 5.32 8.25
N TYR A 103 17.26 5.58 7.05
CA TYR A 103 18.12 6.72 6.84
C TYR A 103 17.38 8.07 6.89
N ILE A 104 16.12 8.13 6.49
CA ILE A 104 15.28 9.32 6.68
C ILE A 104 15.09 9.58 8.17
N ARG A 105 14.69 8.56 8.95
CA ARG A 105 14.56 8.68 10.41
C ARG A 105 15.87 9.20 11.02
N ASP A 106 16.99 8.56 10.71
CA ASP A 106 18.28 8.89 11.32
C ASP A 106 18.76 10.29 10.89
N ALA A 107 18.56 10.67 9.62
CA ALA A 107 18.91 12.00 9.12
C ALA A 107 18.06 13.11 9.75
N VAL A 108 16.77 12.86 9.99
CA VAL A 108 15.88 13.79 10.69
C VAL A 108 16.30 13.96 12.15
N LEU A 109 16.57 12.86 12.84
CA LEU A 109 17.01 12.87 14.23
C LEU A 109 18.42 13.46 14.43
N ALA A 110 19.24 13.45 13.40
CA ALA A 110 20.55 14.12 13.40
C ALA A 110 20.45 15.66 13.31
N GLN A 111 19.26 16.22 12.96
CA GLN A 111 19.08 17.67 12.95
C GLN A 111 18.87 18.19 14.37
N PRO A 112 19.26 19.45 14.66
CA PRO A 112 18.90 20.12 15.90
C PRO A 112 17.37 20.00 16.12
N GLU A 113 16.96 19.80 17.35
CA GLU A 113 15.56 19.50 17.71
C GLU A 113 14.55 20.54 17.22
N ASP A 114 14.92 21.81 17.23
CA ASP A 114 14.12 22.93 16.74
C ASP A 114 14.13 23.07 15.20
N LYS A 115 14.97 22.29 14.51
CA LYS A 115 15.15 22.31 13.04
C LYS A 115 14.81 20.97 12.39
N GLN A 116 14.22 20.05 13.13
CA GLN A 116 13.76 18.80 12.54
C GLN A 116 12.63 19.05 11.55
N PRO A 117 12.74 18.58 10.30
CA PRO A 117 11.66 18.70 9.33
C PRO A 117 10.47 17.81 9.72
N LYS A 118 9.28 18.20 9.28
CA LYS A 118 8.10 17.34 9.31
C LYS A 118 8.27 16.19 8.31
N VAL A 119 7.89 14.97 8.69
CA VAL A 119 8.03 13.79 7.83
C VAL A 119 6.66 13.32 7.34
N VAL A 120 6.45 13.30 6.04
CA VAL A 120 5.30 12.68 5.39
C VAL A 120 5.76 11.36 4.77
N TYR A 121 5.37 10.25 5.38
CA TYR A 121 5.65 8.93 4.88
C TYR A 121 4.48 8.42 4.04
N ILE A 122 4.75 7.98 2.81
CA ILE A 122 3.74 7.35 1.98
C ILE A 122 3.77 5.84 2.22
N GLY A 123 2.80 5.37 3.02
CA GLY A 123 2.49 3.96 3.25
C GLY A 123 1.76 3.33 2.06
N SER A 124 1.09 2.20 2.29
CA SER A 124 0.33 1.50 1.26
C SER A 124 -0.84 0.71 1.84
N VAL A 125 -1.93 0.61 1.08
CA VAL A 125 -3.02 -0.33 1.34
C VAL A 125 -2.53 -1.79 1.42
N ALA A 126 -1.43 -2.12 0.76
CA ALA A 126 -0.81 -3.45 0.80
C ALA A 126 -0.46 -3.93 2.23
N GLN A 127 -0.29 -3.01 3.18
CA GLN A 127 -0.06 -3.32 4.59
C GLN A 127 -1.27 -3.98 5.27
N MET A 128 -2.48 -3.75 4.72
CA MET A 128 -3.75 -4.16 5.32
C MET A 128 -4.22 -5.55 4.87
N GLY A 129 -3.58 -6.13 3.84
CA GLY A 129 -3.79 -7.48 3.34
C GLY A 129 -5.16 -7.75 2.72
N ASP A 130 -5.51 -9.04 2.71
CA ASP A 130 -6.73 -9.53 2.07
C ASP A 130 -7.99 -9.13 2.85
N ARG A 131 -8.88 -8.42 2.19
CA ARG A 131 -10.15 -7.94 2.71
C ARG A 131 -11.29 -8.30 1.76
N ARG A 132 -11.90 -9.45 1.97
CA ARG A 132 -13.07 -9.90 1.20
C ARG A 132 -14.36 -9.63 1.97
N GLU A 133 -15.51 -9.60 1.29
CA GLU A 133 -16.79 -9.54 1.99
C GLU A 133 -16.92 -10.64 3.05
N PRO A 134 -17.47 -10.33 4.22
CA PRO A 134 -18.06 -9.04 4.60
C PRO A 134 -17.06 -8.00 5.19
N LEU A 135 -15.76 -8.26 5.16
CA LEU A 135 -14.72 -7.46 5.79
C LEU A 135 -13.96 -6.53 4.81
N HIS A 136 -14.56 -6.25 3.66
CA HIS A 136 -13.95 -5.45 2.58
C HIS A 136 -13.86 -3.95 2.87
N TRP A 137 -14.43 -3.49 3.95
CA TRP A 137 -14.24 -2.15 4.49
C TRP A 137 -13.17 -2.17 5.59
N GLY A 138 -12.40 -1.08 5.67
CA GLY A 138 -11.39 -0.94 6.71
C GLY A 138 -11.08 0.51 7.04
N ARG A 139 -10.30 0.70 8.10
CA ARG A 139 -9.89 2.02 8.59
C ARG A 139 -8.48 1.99 9.16
N ALA A 140 -7.90 3.15 9.42
CA ALA A 140 -6.67 3.25 10.18
C ALA A 140 -6.85 2.63 11.58
N GLY A 141 -5.82 1.95 12.08
CA GLY A 141 -5.89 1.23 13.37
C GLY A 141 -6.30 -0.24 13.26
N ASP A 142 -6.91 -0.66 12.16
CA ASP A 142 -7.17 -2.08 11.88
C ASP A 142 -5.86 -2.89 11.82
N PRO A 143 -5.91 -4.22 12.09
CA PRO A 143 -4.71 -5.06 12.11
C PRO A 143 -3.87 -4.96 10.83
N ILE A 144 -2.56 -4.82 10.97
CA ILE A 144 -1.60 -5.00 9.87
C ILE A 144 -1.55 -6.50 9.54
N CYS A 145 -1.92 -6.86 8.29
CA CYS A 145 -2.04 -8.23 7.84
C CYS A 145 -1.57 -8.36 6.39
N VAL A 146 -0.27 -8.36 6.16
CA VAL A 146 0.27 -8.40 4.80
C VAL A 146 -0.03 -9.74 4.13
N SER A 147 -0.58 -9.70 2.92
CA SER A 147 -0.87 -10.89 2.11
C SER A 147 0.38 -11.75 1.90
N ALA A 148 0.20 -13.08 1.86
CA ALA A 148 1.31 -13.99 1.58
C ALA A 148 1.94 -13.67 0.22
N TYR A 149 3.27 -13.63 0.19
CA TYR A 149 4.08 -13.26 -0.97
C TYR A 149 4.03 -11.77 -1.39
N ASP A 150 3.36 -10.92 -0.65
CA ASP A 150 3.40 -9.48 -0.89
C ASP A 150 4.63 -8.85 -0.18
N HIS A 151 5.78 -8.96 -0.87
CA HIS A 151 7.05 -8.39 -0.38
C HIS A 151 7.01 -6.88 -0.27
N TYR A 152 6.31 -6.24 -1.18
CA TYR A 152 6.10 -4.80 -1.15
C TYR A 152 5.36 -4.41 0.14
N GLY A 153 4.23 -5.05 0.41
CA GLY A 153 3.43 -4.82 1.62
C GLY A 153 4.24 -4.99 2.90
N LEU A 154 5.07 -6.05 3.00
CA LEU A 154 5.97 -6.26 4.14
C LEU A 154 6.94 -5.10 4.35
N THR A 155 7.60 -4.67 3.28
CA THR A 155 8.56 -3.56 3.40
C THR A 155 7.89 -2.25 3.74
N LYS A 156 6.66 -2.02 3.27
CA LYS A 156 5.88 -0.82 3.60
C LYS A 156 5.41 -0.81 5.05
N ALA A 157 4.97 -1.95 5.59
CA ALA A 157 4.61 -2.08 7.01
C ALA A 157 5.81 -1.83 7.92
N GLU A 158 6.98 -2.41 7.61
CA GLU A 158 8.20 -2.22 8.40
C GLU A 158 8.73 -0.78 8.29
N ALA A 159 8.74 -0.19 7.10
CA ALA A 159 9.16 1.19 6.90
C ALA A 159 8.24 2.19 7.65
N GLU A 160 6.93 1.93 7.68
CA GLU A 160 5.98 2.72 8.49
C GLU A 160 6.35 2.62 9.98
N ARG A 161 6.58 1.41 10.49
CA ARG A 161 6.98 1.18 11.88
C ARG A 161 8.26 1.93 12.23
N ILE A 162 9.28 1.89 11.38
CA ILE A 162 10.55 2.60 11.57
C ILE A 162 10.35 4.10 11.75
N ILE A 163 9.53 4.73 10.91
CA ILE A 163 9.27 6.17 10.97
C ILE A 163 8.38 6.51 12.16
N THR A 164 7.26 5.80 12.32
CA THR A 164 6.19 6.21 13.25
C THR A 164 6.41 5.79 14.70
N ASN A 165 7.30 4.81 14.93
CA ASN A 165 7.76 4.40 16.27
C ASN A 165 9.03 5.15 16.73
N SER A 166 9.43 6.19 15.99
CA SER A 166 10.61 6.97 16.30
C SER A 166 10.27 8.25 17.08
N PRO A 167 11.24 8.88 17.76
CA PRO A 167 11.03 10.14 18.47
C PRO A 167 10.97 11.37 17.54
N ILE A 168 10.74 11.23 16.24
CA ILE A 168 10.51 12.34 15.32
C ILE A 168 9.31 13.17 15.81
N LYS A 169 9.49 14.48 15.94
CA LYS A 169 8.48 15.38 16.53
C LYS A 169 7.18 15.42 15.74
N GLN A 170 7.27 15.51 14.42
CA GLN A 170 6.11 15.62 13.54
C GLN A 170 6.27 14.68 12.37
N TRP A 171 5.40 13.70 12.29
CA TRP A 171 5.29 12.77 11.17
C TRP A 171 3.81 12.48 10.87
N VAL A 172 3.55 12.01 9.67
CA VAL A 172 2.26 11.43 9.28
C VAL A 172 2.50 10.25 8.35
N SER A 173 1.74 9.17 8.53
CA SER A 173 1.68 8.06 7.59
C SER A 173 0.41 8.14 6.74
N LEU A 174 0.60 8.20 5.42
CA LEU A 174 -0.46 8.28 4.42
C LEU A 174 -0.43 7.00 3.59
N ARG A 175 -1.35 6.06 3.85
CA ARG A 175 -1.43 4.75 3.19
C ARG A 175 -2.09 4.89 1.83
N GLN A 176 -1.28 4.89 0.78
CA GLN A 176 -1.74 5.05 -0.59
C GLN A 176 -2.46 3.80 -1.07
N SER A 177 -3.63 3.99 -1.63
CA SER A 177 -4.38 3.00 -2.40
C SER A 177 -3.78 2.76 -3.79
N GLY A 178 -4.40 1.93 -4.61
CA GLY A 178 -4.05 1.82 -6.03
C GLY A 178 -4.20 3.16 -6.75
N ILE A 179 -3.22 3.50 -7.58
CA ILE A 179 -3.23 4.77 -8.31
C ILE A 179 -3.72 4.54 -9.74
N LEU A 180 -4.76 5.27 -10.13
CA LEU A 180 -5.18 5.38 -11.52
C LEU A 180 -4.37 6.45 -12.23
N TYR A 181 -3.70 6.07 -13.31
CA TYR A 181 -2.90 6.96 -14.15
C TYR A 181 -2.86 6.45 -15.60
N PRO A 182 -2.65 7.31 -16.61
CA PRO A 182 -2.80 6.90 -18.02
C PRO A 182 -1.97 5.69 -18.43
N ALA A 183 -0.77 5.54 -17.89
CA ALA A 183 0.10 4.42 -18.24
C ALA A 183 -0.38 3.04 -17.72
N ILE A 184 -1.35 3.00 -16.80
CA ILE A 184 -1.97 1.72 -16.35
C ILE A 184 -2.67 1.01 -17.53
N LEU A 185 -3.17 1.76 -18.50
CA LEU A 185 -3.85 1.23 -19.68
C LEU A 185 -2.94 0.41 -20.62
N LYS A 186 -1.63 0.48 -20.44
CA LYS A 186 -0.65 -0.33 -21.16
C LYS A 186 0.03 -1.38 -20.29
N ASN A 187 -0.37 -1.48 -19.03
CA ASN A 187 0.22 -2.44 -18.12
C ASN A 187 -0.22 -3.86 -18.53
N TYR A 188 0.75 -4.71 -18.84
CA TYR A 188 0.56 -6.08 -19.23
C TYR A 188 1.39 -6.94 -18.29
N ASP A 189 0.78 -7.29 -17.15
CA ASP A 189 1.45 -8.03 -16.08
C ASP A 189 0.49 -9.05 -15.47
N PRO A 190 0.91 -10.30 -15.21
CA PRO A 190 0.07 -11.34 -14.63
C PRO A 190 -0.51 -11.00 -13.25
N ILE A 191 0.02 -9.98 -12.56
CA ILE A 191 -0.50 -9.50 -11.27
C ILE A 191 -1.99 -9.15 -11.33
N MET A 192 -2.52 -8.77 -12.50
CA MET A 192 -3.95 -8.50 -12.67
C MET A 192 -4.82 -9.72 -12.32
N PHE A 193 -4.32 -10.94 -12.52
CA PHE A 193 -5.03 -12.16 -12.17
C PHE A 193 -4.89 -12.56 -10.70
N HIS A 194 -3.99 -11.89 -9.94
CA HIS A 194 -3.86 -12.10 -8.50
C HIS A 194 -4.98 -11.40 -7.72
N VAL A 195 -5.71 -10.51 -8.35
CA VAL A 195 -6.81 -9.78 -7.73
C VAL A 195 -8.10 -10.59 -7.88
N PRO A 196 -8.78 -10.95 -6.77
CA PRO A 196 -10.08 -11.62 -6.84
C PRO A 196 -11.10 -10.77 -7.63
N ILE A 197 -11.99 -11.45 -8.38
CA ILE A 197 -13.02 -10.75 -9.20
C ILE A 197 -13.88 -9.81 -8.34
N ARG A 198 -14.23 -10.23 -7.12
CA ARG A 198 -14.97 -9.43 -6.13
C ARG A 198 -14.06 -8.70 -5.15
N GLY A 199 -12.74 -8.78 -5.32
CA GLY A 199 -11.80 -7.96 -4.55
C GLY A 199 -12.06 -6.48 -4.81
N VAL A 200 -12.04 -5.66 -3.75
CA VAL A 200 -12.36 -4.23 -3.84
C VAL A 200 -11.14 -3.35 -3.62
N LEU A 201 -11.19 -2.16 -4.19
CA LEU A 201 -10.23 -1.12 -3.90
C LEU A 201 -10.90 0.26 -3.98
N GLU A 202 -10.64 1.14 -3.02
CA GLU A 202 -10.94 2.55 -3.18
C GLU A 202 -9.75 3.22 -3.87
N TRP A 203 -9.81 3.32 -5.19
CA TRP A 203 -8.71 3.86 -6.00
C TRP A 203 -8.48 5.35 -5.74
N ALA A 204 -7.26 5.80 -6.01
CA ALA A 204 -6.93 7.22 -6.05
C ALA A 204 -6.47 7.63 -7.45
N THR A 205 -6.83 8.84 -7.90
CA THR A 205 -6.27 9.38 -9.13
C THR A 205 -4.85 9.89 -8.89
N VAL A 206 -4.01 9.87 -9.93
CA VAL A 206 -2.65 10.39 -9.81
C VAL A 206 -2.65 11.89 -9.52
N GLU A 207 -3.64 12.62 -10.03
CA GLU A 207 -3.80 14.05 -9.79
C GLU A 207 -4.19 14.34 -8.33
N ASP A 208 -5.11 13.55 -7.75
CA ASP A 208 -5.47 13.69 -6.34
C ASP A 208 -4.27 13.39 -5.45
N SER A 209 -3.55 12.29 -5.75
CA SER A 209 -2.32 11.93 -5.02
C SER A 209 -1.24 13.02 -5.14
N GLY A 210 -1.14 13.68 -6.29
CA GLY A 210 -0.24 14.82 -6.51
C GLY A 210 -0.64 16.05 -5.70
N ARG A 211 -1.92 16.45 -5.75
CA ARG A 211 -2.46 17.58 -4.95
C ARG A 211 -2.27 17.36 -3.47
N LEU A 212 -2.51 16.14 -2.98
CA LEU A 212 -2.30 15.77 -1.59
C LEU A 212 -0.87 16.09 -1.14
N LEU A 213 0.15 15.80 -1.95
CA LEU A 213 1.55 16.07 -1.62
C LEU A 213 1.86 17.57 -1.51
N GLU A 214 1.18 18.42 -2.27
CA GLU A 214 1.30 19.87 -2.10
C GLU A 214 0.51 20.36 -0.87
N ARG A 215 -0.74 19.88 -0.70
CA ARG A 215 -1.63 20.32 0.36
C ARG A 215 -1.08 20.04 1.76
N VAL A 216 -0.43 18.90 1.96
CA VAL A 216 0.20 18.56 3.25
C VAL A 216 1.38 19.48 3.61
N CYS A 217 1.93 20.21 2.65
CA CYS A 217 3.02 21.17 2.88
C CYS A 217 2.56 22.56 3.31
N ARG A 218 1.27 22.82 3.35
CA ARG A 218 0.71 24.15 3.67
C ARG A 218 0.77 24.46 5.15
N ASP A 219 0.75 25.76 5.48
CA ASP A 219 0.76 26.24 6.88
C ASP A 219 -0.57 25.97 7.59
N GLU A 220 -1.65 25.87 6.82
CA GLU A 220 -3.01 25.66 7.31
C GLU A 220 -3.27 24.25 7.86
N VAL A 221 -2.31 23.30 7.65
CA VAL A 221 -2.44 21.94 8.19
C VAL A 221 -2.29 21.98 9.71
N PRO A 222 -3.37 21.64 10.46
CA PRO A 222 -3.40 21.83 11.92
C PRO A 222 -2.52 20.80 12.64
N GLU A 223 -2.18 21.10 13.90
CA GLU A 223 -1.27 20.27 14.69
C GLU A 223 -1.82 18.85 14.93
N GLU A 224 -3.13 18.71 15.15
CA GLU A 224 -3.76 17.40 15.36
C GLU A 224 -3.74 16.48 14.14
N PHE A 225 -3.41 17.01 12.95
CA PHE A 225 -3.20 16.19 11.75
C PHE A 225 -1.96 15.30 11.88
N TRP A 226 -0.91 15.80 12.51
CA TRP A 226 0.37 15.13 12.64
C TRP A 226 0.32 13.97 13.65
N LYS A 227 1.28 13.07 13.58
CA LYS A 227 1.36 11.85 14.39
C LYS A 227 0.09 10.98 14.28
N ASN A 228 -0.42 10.85 13.06
CA ASN A 228 -1.59 10.05 12.74
C ASN A 228 -1.37 9.21 11.47
N TYR A 229 -2.30 8.29 11.24
CA TYR A 229 -2.38 7.42 10.09
C TYR A 229 -3.65 7.74 9.31
N TYR A 230 -3.54 7.82 7.98
CA TYR A 230 -4.67 8.08 7.08
C TYR A 230 -4.59 7.20 5.86
N ASN A 231 -5.74 6.86 5.29
CA ASN A 231 -5.88 6.16 4.04
C ASN A 231 -6.12 7.16 2.89
N ILE A 232 -5.43 6.97 1.77
CA ILE A 232 -5.57 7.82 0.57
C ILE A 232 -6.47 7.11 -0.43
N GLY A 233 -7.60 7.71 -0.76
CA GLY A 233 -8.51 7.30 -1.83
C GLY A 233 -9.22 8.52 -2.42
N SER A 234 -9.68 8.42 -3.67
CA SER A 234 -10.42 9.52 -4.34
C SER A 234 -11.91 9.56 -4.01
N GLY A 235 -12.33 8.82 -2.97
CA GLY A 235 -13.69 8.86 -2.44
C GLY A 235 -14.63 7.85 -3.07
N LYS A 236 -15.93 8.00 -2.77
CA LYS A 236 -16.99 7.02 -3.05
C LYS A 236 -17.04 6.56 -4.52
N GLU A 237 -16.90 7.48 -5.47
CA GLU A 237 -16.93 7.17 -6.89
C GLU A 237 -15.83 6.19 -7.34
N TYR A 238 -14.77 6.04 -6.54
CA TYR A 238 -13.62 5.18 -6.82
C TYR A 238 -13.63 3.88 -6.02
N ARG A 239 -14.73 3.59 -5.30
CA ARG A 239 -14.98 2.31 -4.60
C ARG A 239 -15.55 1.32 -5.60
N ILE A 240 -14.67 0.53 -6.20
CA ILE A 240 -15.05 -0.43 -7.24
C ILE A 240 -14.42 -1.79 -6.97
N SER A 241 -15.13 -2.83 -7.41
CA SER A 241 -14.59 -4.19 -7.44
C SER A 241 -13.60 -4.35 -8.59
N ASN A 242 -12.81 -5.42 -8.56
CA ASN A 242 -11.92 -5.75 -9.68
C ASN A 242 -12.69 -5.99 -10.98
N TYR A 243 -13.86 -6.62 -10.90
CA TYR A 243 -14.71 -6.80 -12.08
C TYR A 243 -15.15 -5.46 -12.69
N GLU A 244 -15.58 -4.51 -11.86
CA GLU A 244 -15.97 -3.17 -12.32
C GLU A 244 -14.77 -2.42 -12.90
N PHE A 245 -13.60 -2.53 -12.24
CA PHE A 245 -12.34 -1.97 -12.76
C PHE A 245 -12.01 -2.52 -14.15
N GLU A 246 -12.06 -3.86 -14.35
CA GLU A 246 -11.80 -4.48 -15.64
C GLU A 246 -12.83 -4.04 -16.69
N CYS A 247 -14.10 -3.90 -16.33
CA CYS A 247 -15.11 -3.38 -17.23
C CYS A 247 -14.80 -1.95 -17.69
N LEU A 248 -14.40 -1.06 -16.77
CA LEU A 248 -14.05 0.33 -17.06
C LEU A 248 -12.78 0.43 -17.91
N LEU A 249 -11.75 -0.34 -17.55
CA LEU A 249 -10.48 -0.38 -18.26
C LEU A 249 -10.65 -0.88 -19.69
N LEU A 250 -11.31 -2.01 -19.87
CA LEU A 250 -11.51 -2.62 -21.19
C LEU A 250 -12.42 -1.77 -22.09
N ASP A 251 -13.46 -1.13 -21.54
CA ASP A 251 -14.29 -0.20 -22.33
C ASP A 251 -13.49 1.04 -22.76
N ALA A 252 -12.65 1.58 -21.85
CA ALA A 252 -11.80 2.74 -22.13
C ALA A 252 -10.81 2.48 -23.27
N ILE A 253 -10.24 1.28 -23.37
CA ILE A 253 -9.31 0.89 -24.45
C ILE A 253 -10.00 0.23 -25.66
N GLY A 254 -11.33 0.18 -25.67
CA GLY A 254 -12.10 -0.37 -26.80
C GLY A 254 -12.05 -1.88 -26.94
N CYS A 255 -11.74 -2.61 -25.87
CA CYS A 255 -11.72 -4.07 -25.82
C CYS A 255 -13.10 -4.68 -25.53
N PRO A 256 -13.28 -5.98 -25.78
CA PRO A 256 -14.47 -6.71 -25.33
C PRO A 256 -14.58 -6.74 -23.80
N ARG A 257 -15.79 -7.02 -23.29
CA ARG A 257 -16.02 -7.22 -21.85
C ARG A 257 -15.22 -8.38 -21.28
N PRO A 258 -14.94 -8.38 -19.95
CA PRO A 258 -14.14 -9.41 -19.27
C PRO A 258 -14.57 -10.84 -19.62
N GLU A 259 -15.87 -11.12 -19.65
CA GLU A 259 -16.45 -12.45 -19.87
C GLU A 259 -16.13 -13.02 -21.28
N LYS A 260 -15.74 -12.17 -22.22
CA LYS A 260 -15.38 -12.57 -23.59
C LYS A 260 -13.92 -12.92 -23.74
N ILE A 261 -13.05 -12.42 -22.86
CA ILE A 261 -11.59 -12.48 -23.01
C ILE A 261 -10.86 -13.16 -21.85
N PHE A 262 -11.51 -13.35 -20.73
CA PHE A 262 -10.99 -14.10 -19.58
C PHE A 262 -11.85 -15.31 -19.28
N ASN A 263 -11.31 -16.29 -18.57
CA ASN A 263 -12.10 -17.23 -17.80
C ASN A 263 -12.09 -16.76 -16.33
N ALA A 264 -13.20 -16.98 -15.62
CA ALA A 264 -13.31 -16.56 -14.22
C ALA A 264 -12.23 -17.19 -13.33
N ASN A 265 -11.88 -18.45 -13.57
CA ASN A 265 -10.85 -19.18 -12.83
C ASN A 265 -9.39 -18.78 -13.16
N TRP A 266 -9.17 -17.77 -14.00
CA TRP A 266 -7.82 -17.17 -14.13
C TRP A 266 -7.53 -16.22 -12.98
N PHE A 267 -8.57 -15.61 -12.38
CA PHE A 267 -8.47 -14.75 -11.23
C PHE A 267 -8.39 -15.57 -9.94
N THR A 268 -7.63 -15.09 -8.99
CA THR A 268 -7.57 -15.69 -7.64
C THR A 268 -8.87 -15.47 -6.87
N THR A 269 -9.01 -16.13 -5.73
CA THR A 269 -10.19 -15.98 -4.88
C THR A 269 -9.89 -15.33 -3.53
N ARG A 270 -8.60 -15.20 -3.19
CA ARG A 270 -8.14 -14.64 -1.92
C ARG A 270 -6.68 -14.13 -2.01
N ASN A 271 -6.16 -13.59 -0.92
CA ASN A 271 -4.77 -13.21 -0.71
C ASN A 271 -4.29 -12.04 -1.57
N PHE A 272 -5.15 -11.08 -1.84
CA PHE A 272 -4.76 -9.81 -2.44
C PHE A 272 -5.24 -8.65 -1.59
N HIS A 273 -4.38 -7.65 -1.40
CA HIS A 273 -4.72 -6.47 -0.63
C HIS A 273 -5.73 -5.59 -1.36
N GLY A 274 -6.69 -5.07 -0.62
CA GLY A 274 -7.65 -4.14 -1.15
C GLY A 274 -8.82 -3.96 -0.20
N MET A 275 -9.25 -2.72 -0.02
CA MET A 275 -10.39 -2.37 0.81
C MET A 275 -10.99 -1.04 0.40
N TRP A 276 -12.23 -0.81 0.81
CA TRP A 276 -12.85 0.51 0.88
C TRP A 276 -12.61 1.13 2.24
N TYR A 277 -12.62 2.45 2.33
CA TYR A 277 -12.26 3.15 3.55
C TYR A 277 -13.47 3.69 4.29
N ILE A 278 -13.67 3.24 5.55
CA ILE A 278 -14.66 3.77 6.48
C ILE A 278 -14.28 5.22 6.85
N ASP A 279 -12.98 5.47 7.00
CA ASP A 279 -12.41 6.73 7.44
C ASP A 279 -11.78 7.59 6.32
N GLY A 280 -12.07 7.24 5.05
CA GLY A 280 -11.44 7.87 3.89
C GLY A 280 -11.63 9.39 3.80
N ASP A 281 -12.71 9.92 4.37
CA ASP A 281 -13.01 11.35 4.35
C ASP A 281 -12.24 12.15 5.41
N ARG A 282 -11.63 11.49 6.42
CA ARG A 282 -10.82 12.20 7.42
C ARG A 282 -9.64 12.95 6.77
N LEU A 283 -8.97 12.35 5.81
CA LEU A 283 -7.86 12.98 5.10
C LEU A 283 -8.34 14.11 4.19
N GLU A 284 -9.46 13.91 3.49
CA GLU A 284 -10.08 14.92 2.64
C GLU A 284 -10.51 16.16 3.45
N ASN A 285 -11.06 15.97 4.64
CA ASN A 285 -11.49 17.06 5.50
C ASN A 285 -10.33 17.96 5.95
N TYR A 286 -9.11 17.43 6.05
CA TYR A 286 -7.92 18.23 6.35
C TYR A 286 -7.30 18.87 5.11
N LEU A 287 -7.23 18.13 4.00
CA LEU A 287 -6.38 18.52 2.88
C LEU A 287 -7.14 18.96 1.63
N HIS A 288 -8.43 18.64 1.48
CA HIS A 288 -9.27 19.00 0.34
C HIS A 288 -8.60 18.71 -1.02
N PHE A 289 -8.08 17.50 -1.19
CA PHE A 289 -7.24 17.13 -2.33
C PHE A 289 -8.00 16.47 -3.48
N ARG A 290 -9.24 16.00 -3.25
CA ARG A 290 -10.04 15.29 -4.24
C ARG A 290 -10.62 16.23 -5.31
N ASP A 291 -10.63 15.76 -6.55
CA ASP A 291 -11.27 16.45 -7.69
C ASP A 291 -12.74 16.03 -7.87
N ASN A 292 -13.11 14.89 -7.28
CA ASN A 292 -14.45 14.32 -7.38
C ASN A 292 -14.94 14.07 -8.82
N MET A 293 -14.02 13.88 -9.77
CA MET A 293 -14.36 13.47 -11.12
C MET A 293 -15.00 12.08 -11.12
N PRO A 294 -16.14 11.85 -11.82
CA PRO A 294 -16.70 10.50 -11.91
C PRO A 294 -15.70 9.49 -12.48
N VAL A 295 -15.58 8.32 -11.86
CA VAL A 295 -14.58 7.30 -12.23
C VAL A 295 -14.64 6.91 -13.70
N LYS A 296 -15.84 6.78 -14.27
CA LYS A 296 -16.05 6.47 -15.69
C LYS A 296 -15.49 7.54 -16.62
N ASP A 297 -15.60 8.81 -16.24
CA ASP A 297 -15.06 9.91 -17.04
C ASP A 297 -13.55 10.01 -16.88
N TYR A 298 -13.03 9.64 -15.71
CA TYR A 298 -11.60 9.53 -15.50
C TYR A 298 -10.95 8.44 -16.38
N PHE A 299 -11.54 7.27 -16.53
CA PHE A 299 -11.07 6.24 -17.47
C PHE A 299 -11.08 6.71 -18.90
N LYS A 300 -12.13 7.45 -19.35
CA LYS A 300 -12.17 8.06 -20.69
C LYS A 300 -11.10 9.14 -20.88
N LYS A 301 -10.80 9.92 -19.82
CA LYS A 301 -9.70 10.91 -19.82
C LYS A 301 -8.36 10.21 -19.98
N MET A 302 -8.08 9.18 -19.20
CA MET A 302 -6.85 8.39 -19.32
C MET A 302 -6.64 7.84 -20.73
N ALA A 303 -7.67 7.28 -21.35
CA ALA A 303 -7.58 6.69 -22.69
C ALA A 303 -7.23 7.70 -23.80
N LYS A 304 -7.45 8.99 -23.58
CA LYS A 304 -7.12 10.08 -24.50
C LYS A 304 -5.74 10.67 -24.27
N ASP A 305 -5.10 10.33 -23.16
CA ASP A 305 -3.82 10.92 -22.77
C ASP A 305 -2.71 10.59 -23.79
N LYS A 306 -1.85 11.57 -24.06
CA LYS A 306 -0.76 11.42 -25.04
C LYS A 306 0.30 10.41 -24.65
N SER A 307 0.45 10.11 -23.37
CA SER A 307 1.39 9.10 -22.85
C SER A 307 0.93 7.66 -23.14
N VAL A 308 -0.35 7.47 -23.46
CA VAL A 308 -0.89 6.17 -23.90
C VAL A 308 -0.47 5.90 -25.35
N PRO A 309 0.06 4.70 -25.66
CA PRO A 309 0.51 4.36 -27.00
C PRO A 309 -0.56 4.63 -28.09
N ALA A 310 -0.14 5.14 -29.23
CA ALA A 310 -1.04 5.50 -30.33
C ALA A 310 -1.93 4.33 -30.77
N GLY A 311 -1.41 3.09 -30.76
CA GLY A 311 -2.18 1.89 -31.09
C GLY A 311 -3.34 1.63 -30.12
N ILE A 312 -3.13 1.84 -28.81
CA ILE A 312 -4.19 1.72 -27.79
C ILE A 312 -5.21 2.84 -27.98
N ARG A 313 -4.78 4.08 -28.21
CA ARG A 313 -5.69 5.20 -28.48
C ARG A 313 -6.52 4.98 -29.76
N PHE A 314 -5.90 4.39 -30.79
CA PHE A 314 -6.61 4.02 -32.01
C PHE A 314 -7.65 2.91 -31.73
N ALA A 315 -7.27 1.85 -31.01
CA ALA A 315 -8.18 0.78 -30.59
C ALA A 315 -9.34 1.31 -29.75
N ALA A 316 -9.07 2.21 -28.80
CA ALA A 316 -10.07 2.88 -27.98
C ALA A 316 -11.09 3.66 -28.83
N LYS A 317 -10.63 4.40 -29.85
CA LYS A 317 -11.47 5.19 -30.74
C LYS A 317 -12.29 4.31 -31.67
N THR A 318 -11.69 3.31 -32.29
CA THR A 318 -12.32 2.47 -33.35
C THR A 318 -13.07 1.26 -32.77
N LYS A 319 -12.77 0.87 -31.54
CA LYS A 319 -13.28 -0.34 -30.87
C LYS A 319 -12.98 -1.64 -31.67
N ILE A 320 -11.93 -1.61 -32.49
CA ILE A 320 -11.58 -2.72 -33.39
C ILE A 320 -11.30 -4.03 -32.65
N ALA A 321 -10.75 -3.96 -31.44
CA ALA A 321 -10.48 -5.13 -30.60
C ALA A 321 -11.76 -5.91 -30.27
N LYS A 322 -12.94 -5.25 -30.24
CA LYS A 322 -14.24 -5.91 -30.01
C LYS A 322 -14.62 -6.89 -31.14
N LEU A 323 -14.02 -6.77 -32.33
CA LEU A 323 -14.24 -7.67 -33.45
C LEU A 323 -13.41 -8.97 -33.33
N PHE A 324 -12.37 -8.97 -32.51
CA PHE A 324 -11.42 -10.09 -32.39
C PHE A 324 -11.27 -10.61 -30.96
N PRO A 325 -12.38 -10.95 -30.25
CA PRO A 325 -12.31 -11.36 -28.85
C PRO A 325 -11.44 -12.61 -28.61
N ARG A 326 -11.41 -13.53 -29.59
CA ARG A 326 -10.58 -14.75 -29.50
C ARG A 326 -9.08 -14.42 -29.49
N CYS A 327 -8.63 -13.45 -30.30
CA CYS A 327 -7.22 -13.03 -30.34
C CYS A 327 -6.82 -12.37 -29.02
N VAL A 328 -7.69 -11.49 -28.47
CA VAL A 328 -7.46 -10.87 -27.18
C VAL A 328 -7.41 -11.93 -26.07
N LYS A 329 -8.37 -12.87 -26.07
CA LYS A 329 -8.39 -13.98 -25.10
C LYS A 329 -7.12 -14.82 -25.13
N LEU A 330 -6.59 -15.11 -26.32
CA LEU A 330 -5.34 -15.88 -26.45
C LEU A 330 -4.15 -15.13 -25.85
N ALA A 331 -4.05 -13.81 -26.09
CA ALA A 331 -3.02 -12.97 -25.49
C ALA A 331 -3.13 -12.94 -23.95
N MET A 332 -4.35 -12.77 -23.42
CA MET A 332 -4.59 -12.79 -21.98
C MET A 332 -4.29 -14.16 -21.34
N TYR A 333 -4.60 -15.26 -22.06
CA TYR A 333 -4.23 -16.59 -21.61
C TYR A 333 -2.71 -16.77 -21.55
N ALA A 334 -1.98 -16.27 -22.55
CA ALA A 334 -0.51 -16.31 -22.53
C ALA A 334 0.05 -15.56 -21.31
N MET A 335 -0.57 -14.45 -20.91
CA MET A 335 -0.20 -13.73 -19.69
C MET A 335 -0.54 -14.53 -18.42
N ALA A 336 -1.72 -15.14 -18.33
CA ALA A 336 -2.10 -16.03 -17.22
C ALA A 336 -1.18 -17.27 -17.12
N MET A 337 -0.51 -17.63 -18.21
CA MET A 337 0.49 -18.70 -18.31
C MET A 337 1.93 -18.21 -18.15
N SER A 338 2.16 -16.94 -17.78
CA SER A 338 3.52 -16.42 -17.55
C SER A 338 4.24 -17.26 -16.51
N GLN A 339 5.49 -17.59 -16.81
CA GLN A 339 6.30 -18.43 -15.95
C GLN A 339 6.38 -17.85 -14.53
N GLU A 340 6.15 -18.68 -13.52
CA GLU A 340 6.20 -18.37 -12.07
C GLU A 340 5.19 -17.35 -11.54
N HIS A 341 4.72 -16.42 -12.36
CA HIS A 341 3.80 -15.36 -11.93
C HIS A 341 2.36 -15.54 -12.43
N GLY A 342 2.16 -16.33 -13.48
CA GLY A 342 0.82 -16.58 -14.03
C GLY A 342 0.02 -17.58 -13.19
N THR A 343 -1.23 -17.25 -12.89
CA THR A 343 -2.11 -18.11 -12.08
C THR A 343 -2.35 -19.47 -12.74
N GLN A 344 -2.52 -19.49 -14.08
CA GLN A 344 -2.71 -20.74 -14.81
C GLN A 344 -1.41 -21.55 -14.95
N TRP A 345 -0.27 -20.88 -14.87
CA TRP A 345 1.02 -21.56 -14.79
C TRP A 345 1.16 -22.30 -13.45
N TRP A 346 0.72 -21.71 -12.33
CA TRP A 346 0.73 -22.38 -11.03
C TRP A 346 -0.11 -23.64 -11.04
N ILE A 347 -1.30 -23.58 -11.62
CA ILE A 347 -2.21 -24.73 -11.73
C ILE A 347 -1.57 -25.83 -12.58
N LYS A 348 -1.07 -25.48 -13.77
CA LYS A 348 -0.45 -26.45 -14.70
C LYS A 348 0.79 -27.13 -14.11
N HIS A 349 1.56 -26.42 -13.29
CA HIS A 349 2.80 -26.94 -12.68
C HIS A 349 2.63 -27.38 -11.23
N ASN A 350 1.38 -27.48 -10.75
CA ASN A 350 1.02 -27.95 -9.41
C ASN A 350 1.79 -27.24 -8.29
N LYS A 351 1.85 -25.91 -8.35
CA LYS A 351 2.52 -25.05 -7.35
C LYS A 351 1.65 -24.96 -6.10
N LEU A 352 1.66 -26.00 -5.27
CA LEU A 352 0.72 -26.20 -4.17
C LEU A 352 0.67 -25.02 -3.19
N GLN A 353 1.82 -24.44 -2.84
CA GLN A 353 1.85 -23.30 -1.93
C GLN A 353 1.18 -22.06 -2.53
N ARG A 354 1.39 -21.79 -3.84
CA ARG A 354 0.70 -20.71 -4.54
C ARG A 354 -0.79 -20.97 -4.66
N ILE A 355 -1.17 -22.20 -4.99
CA ILE A 355 -2.57 -22.61 -5.05
C ILE A 355 -3.23 -22.44 -3.68
N SER A 356 -2.58 -22.90 -2.62
CA SER A 356 -3.06 -22.73 -1.24
C SER A 356 -3.21 -21.26 -0.87
N ALA A 357 -2.21 -20.43 -1.13
CA ALA A 357 -2.27 -19.01 -0.79
C ALA A 357 -3.38 -18.26 -1.52
N TYR A 358 -3.58 -18.52 -2.81
CA TYR A 358 -4.43 -17.69 -3.67
C TYR A 358 -5.80 -18.30 -4.00
N TYR A 359 -6.00 -19.61 -3.76
CA TYR A 359 -7.25 -20.30 -4.04
C TYR A 359 -7.76 -21.13 -2.85
N GLY A 360 -6.95 -21.33 -1.81
CA GLY A 360 -7.22 -22.23 -0.70
C GLY A 360 -6.83 -23.66 -1.01
N THR A 361 -7.48 -24.31 -1.95
CA THR A 361 -7.17 -25.68 -2.40
C THR A 361 -7.30 -25.81 -3.92
N LEU A 362 -6.79 -26.89 -4.46
CA LEU A 362 -7.00 -27.23 -5.88
C LEU A 362 -8.49 -27.54 -6.17
N GLU A 363 -9.18 -28.09 -5.21
CA GLU A 363 -10.63 -28.38 -5.27
C GLU A 363 -11.41 -27.07 -5.32
N ALA A 364 -11.07 -26.10 -4.47
CA ALA A 364 -11.67 -24.75 -4.49
C ALA A 364 -11.43 -24.07 -5.85
N TYR A 365 -10.23 -24.18 -6.42
CA TYR A 365 -9.95 -23.68 -7.77
C TYR A 365 -10.86 -24.33 -8.82
N LYS A 366 -11.01 -25.67 -8.79
CA LYS A 366 -11.88 -26.40 -9.74
C LYS A 366 -13.36 -26.08 -9.57
N ALA A 367 -13.76 -25.67 -8.38
CA ALA A 367 -15.14 -25.28 -8.05
C ALA A 367 -15.49 -23.84 -8.47
N ILE A 368 -14.50 -23.03 -8.94
CA ILE A 368 -14.77 -21.64 -9.39
C ILE A 368 -15.78 -21.71 -10.55
N PRO A 369 -16.93 -21.03 -10.43
CA PRO A 369 -17.96 -21.05 -11.44
C PRO A 369 -17.51 -20.37 -12.74
N ASP A 370 -18.18 -20.68 -13.84
CA ASP A 370 -18.06 -19.87 -15.06
C ASP A 370 -18.72 -18.50 -14.87
N TRP A 371 -18.48 -17.60 -15.82
CA TRP A 371 -19.02 -16.23 -15.77
C TRP A 371 -20.54 -16.16 -15.64
N LYS A 372 -21.28 -17.15 -16.13
CA LYS A 372 -22.73 -17.17 -16.07
C LYS A 372 -23.24 -17.38 -14.64
N HIS A 373 -22.45 -18.06 -13.81
CA HIS A 373 -22.79 -18.43 -12.44
C HIS A 373 -21.96 -17.66 -11.39
N THR A 374 -21.04 -16.81 -11.84
CA THR A 374 -20.26 -15.92 -10.97
C THR A 374 -21.13 -14.76 -10.51
N ASP A 375 -21.13 -14.48 -9.21
CA ASP A 375 -21.74 -13.26 -8.68
C ASP A 375 -20.94 -12.04 -9.11
N LEU A 376 -21.56 -11.16 -9.88
CA LEU A 376 -20.99 -9.92 -10.40
C LEU A 376 -21.70 -8.67 -9.86
N SER A 377 -22.50 -8.83 -8.80
CA SER A 377 -23.15 -7.71 -8.13
C SER A 377 -22.11 -6.77 -7.53
N HIS A 378 -22.49 -5.51 -7.36
CA HIS A 378 -21.70 -4.56 -6.58
C HIS A 378 -21.56 -5.03 -5.14
N ASN A 379 -20.38 -4.83 -4.54
CA ASN A 379 -20.12 -5.20 -3.16
C ASN A 379 -20.97 -4.38 -2.18
N SER A 380 -21.23 -4.92 -1.00
CA SER A 380 -22.11 -4.28 -0.01
C SER A 380 -21.55 -2.94 0.47
N GLU A 381 -22.42 -1.94 0.58
CA GLU A 381 -22.13 -0.68 1.26
C GLU A 381 -22.16 -0.83 2.79
N GLU A 382 -22.68 -1.95 3.30
CA GLU A 382 -22.63 -2.27 4.73
C GLU A 382 -21.25 -2.74 5.13
N TYR A 383 -20.81 -2.36 6.32
CA TYR A 383 -19.48 -2.71 6.82
C TYR A 383 -19.54 -3.28 8.25
N VAL A 384 -18.58 -4.13 8.54
CA VAL A 384 -18.30 -4.62 9.89
C VAL A 384 -17.22 -3.75 10.49
N LEU A 385 -17.50 -3.09 11.60
CA LEU A 385 -16.52 -2.32 12.35
C LEU A 385 -15.72 -3.26 13.25
N LEU A 386 -14.41 -3.37 13.02
CA LEU A 386 -13.53 -4.17 13.88
C LEU A 386 -13.32 -3.46 15.21
N GLU A 387 -13.34 -4.22 16.29
CA GLU A 387 -13.04 -3.74 17.64
C GLU A 387 -11.52 -3.62 17.81
N HIS A 388 -11.04 -2.52 18.40
CA HIS A 388 -9.61 -2.30 18.62
C HIS A 388 -9.16 -2.64 20.05
N GLY A 389 -10.08 -3.07 20.92
CA GLY A 389 -9.79 -3.49 22.29
C GLY A 389 -9.52 -2.33 23.25
N TYR A 390 -9.99 -1.15 22.92
CA TYR A 390 -9.97 0.02 23.80
C TYR A 390 -11.13 0.95 23.47
N ASP A 391 -11.49 1.86 24.38
CA ASP A 391 -12.55 2.85 24.15
C ASP A 391 -12.05 3.96 23.21
N GLU A 392 -12.42 3.88 21.94
CA GLU A 392 -12.04 4.85 20.91
C GLU A 392 -12.75 6.21 21.07
N GLN A 393 -13.80 6.30 21.89
CA GLN A 393 -14.48 7.56 22.20
C GLN A 393 -13.84 8.30 23.38
N LYS A 394 -12.97 7.63 24.14
CA LYS A 394 -12.24 8.22 25.25
C LYS A 394 -11.27 9.29 24.74
N PRO A 395 -11.31 10.53 25.29
CA PRO A 395 -10.35 11.57 24.91
C PRO A 395 -8.90 11.10 25.10
N LYS A 396 -8.05 11.32 24.12
CA LYS A 396 -6.64 10.86 24.13
C LYS A 396 -5.89 11.28 25.41
N ALA A 397 -6.16 12.49 25.92
CA ALA A 397 -5.53 13.01 27.13
C ALA A 397 -5.88 12.23 28.42
N LEU A 398 -6.90 11.37 28.39
CA LEU A 398 -7.35 10.61 29.57
C LEU A 398 -6.86 9.17 29.59
N PHE A 399 -6.12 8.72 28.55
CA PHE A 399 -5.60 7.35 28.50
C PHE A 399 -4.54 7.11 29.56
N THR A 400 -4.59 5.94 30.16
CA THR A 400 -3.70 5.50 31.23
C THR A 400 -3.09 4.14 30.89
N ILE A 401 -2.23 3.63 31.76
CA ILE A 401 -1.62 2.32 31.60
C ILE A 401 -2.65 1.18 31.57
N GLU A 402 -3.79 1.34 32.28
CA GLU A 402 -4.87 0.34 32.26
C GLU A 402 -5.51 0.19 30.89
N ASP A 403 -5.60 1.28 30.12
CA ASP A 403 -6.07 1.22 28.72
C ASP A 403 -5.10 0.44 27.85
N MET A 404 -3.79 0.62 28.08
CA MET A 404 -2.74 -0.13 27.37
C MET A 404 -2.77 -1.62 27.73
N GLN A 405 -2.99 -1.95 29.01
CA GLN A 405 -3.13 -3.33 29.47
C GLN A 405 -4.35 -4.00 28.85
N LYS A 406 -5.49 -3.32 28.77
CA LYS A 406 -6.69 -3.83 28.09
C LYS A 406 -6.45 -4.08 26.61
N ALA A 407 -5.88 -3.11 25.91
CA ALA A 407 -5.57 -3.24 24.48
C ALA A 407 -4.57 -4.36 24.20
N ALA A 408 -3.58 -4.57 25.07
CA ALA A 408 -2.64 -5.68 24.97
C ALA A 408 -3.33 -7.03 25.20
N ALA A 409 -4.17 -7.14 26.23
CA ALA A 409 -4.94 -8.36 26.51
C ALA A 409 -5.86 -8.73 25.32
N PHE A 410 -6.50 -7.74 24.69
CA PHE A 410 -7.30 -7.97 23.49
C PHE A 410 -6.47 -8.45 22.28
N ARG A 411 -5.16 -8.23 22.28
CA ARG A 411 -4.21 -8.75 21.30
C ARG A 411 -3.56 -10.07 21.72
N GLY A 412 -4.10 -10.72 22.74
CA GLY A 412 -3.57 -11.97 23.30
C GLY A 412 -2.25 -11.81 24.06
N GLY A 413 -1.86 -10.58 24.42
CA GLY A 413 -0.59 -10.28 25.03
C GLY A 413 -0.72 -9.48 26.33
N LYS A 414 0.37 -8.80 26.71
CA LYS A 414 0.45 -7.98 27.92
C LYS A 414 1.20 -6.68 27.64
N CYS A 415 0.84 -5.61 28.35
CA CYS A 415 1.70 -4.46 28.55
C CYS A 415 2.56 -4.69 29.79
N LEU A 416 3.87 -4.76 29.62
CA LEU A 416 4.82 -5.05 30.70
C LEU A 416 5.22 -3.80 31.48
N SER A 417 5.07 -2.62 30.88
CA SER A 417 5.28 -1.33 31.56
C SER A 417 4.30 -1.19 32.72
N LYS A 418 4.79 -0.70 33.87
CA LYS A 418 4.01 -0.58 35.10
C LYS A 418 3.21 0.71 35.18
N ASP A 419 3.70 1.75 34.52
CA ASP A 419 3.13 3.08 34.51
C ASP A 419 3.32 3.78 33.14
N MET A 420 2.60 4.83 32.92
CA MET A 420 2.78 5.79 31.85
C MET A 420 2.27 7.17 32.31
N VAL A 421 2.78 8.22 31.72
CA VAL A 421 2.21 9.54 31.91
C VAL A 421 0.84 9.57 31.25
N GLN A 422 -0.20 9.99 31.96
CA GLN A 422 -1.57 10.05 31.42
C GLN A 422 -1.61 10.87 30.13
N GLY A 423 -2.19 10.30 29.10
CA GLY A 423 -2.31 10.95 27.79
C GLY A 423 -1.04 11.00 26.96
N ASP A 424 0.03 10.32 27.37
CA ASP A 424 1.26 10.18 26.59
C ASP A 424 1.12 9.02 25.58
N TRP A 425 1.07 9.37 24.32
CA TRP A 425 0.95 8.45 23.18
C TRP A 425 2.29 8.17 22.50
N ASP A 426 3.36 8.84 22.90
CA ASP A 426 4.62 8.89 22.15
C ASP A 426 5.79 8.26 22.89
N THR A 427 5.74 8.10 24.21
CA THR A 427 6.73 7.35 24.95
C THR A 427 6.53 5.86 24.72
N PRO A 428 7.56 5.14 24.23
CA PRO A 428 7.48 3.70 24.02
C PRO A 428 7.24 2.93 25.30
N LEU A 429 6.33 1.95 25.27
CA LEU A 429 6.06 1.00 26.32
C LEU A 429 6.62 -0.37 25.95
N GLU A 430 6.82 -1.23 26.94
CA GLU A 430 7.19 -2.64 26.76
C GLU A 430 5.94 -3.51 26.65
N TRP A 431 5.94 -4.39 25.66
CA TRP A 431 4.84 -5.29 25.34
C TRP A 431 5.33 -6.73 25.22
N GLU A 432 4.45 -7.67 25.52
CA GLU A 432 4.64 -9.10 25.27
C GLU A 432 3.47 -9.61 24.43
N CYS A 433 3.74 -10.35 23.35
CA CYS A 433 2.70 -10.99 22.55
C CYS A 433 2.37 -12.40 23.08
N ALA A 434 1.34 -13.04 22.52
CA ALA A 434 0.90 -14.39 22.88
C ALA A 434 1.98 -15.47 22.73
N GLU A 435 2.99 -15.24 21.87
CA GLU A 435 4.12 -16.16 21.65
C GLU A 435 5.29 -15.89 22.63
N GLY A 436 5.12 -14.98 23.58
CA GLY A 436 6.16 -14.60 24.53
C GLY A 436 7.25 -13.68 23.99
N HIS A 437 7.10 -13.14 22.78
CA HIS A 437 8.04 -12.15 22.26
C HIS A 437 7.85 -10.81 22.99
N THR A 438 8.92 -10.25 23.50
CA THR A 438 8.93 -8.90 24.09
C THR A 438 9.40 -7.87 23.05
N PHE A 439 8.75 -6.73 23.02
CA PHE A 439 9.09 -5.65 22.08
C PHE A 439 8.72 -4.29 22.66
N THR A 440 9.31 -3.24 22.10
CA THR A 440 9.06 -1.85 22.51
C THR A 440 8.32 -1.12 21.40
N ALA A 441 7.20 -0.48 21.75
CA ALA A 441 6.39 0.29 20.81
C ALA A 441 5.64 1.42 21.50
N THR A 442 5.40 2.51 20.77
CA THR A 442 4.56 3.60 21.28
C THR A 442 3.08 3.17 21.30
N PRO A 443 2.27 3.66 22.27
CA PRO A 443 0.82 3.49 22.23
C PRO A 443 0.22 3.87 20.87
N ARG A 444 0.73 4.91 20.25
CA ARG A 444 0.29 5.42 18.94
C ARG A 444 0.48 4.38 17.82
N LEU A 445 1.63 3.73 17.77
CA LEU A 445 1.90 2.67 16.79
C LEU A 445 0.93 1.49 16.98
N VAL A 446 0.73 1.07 18.23
CA VAL A 446 -0.09 -0.11 18.56
C VAL A 446 -1.58 0.17 18.33
N LEU A 447 -2.09 1.29 18.86
CA LEU A 447 -3.52 1.57 18.86
C LEU A 447 -4.00 2.25 17.58
N LEU A 448 -3.29 3.26 17.10
CA LEU A 448 -3.71 4.03 15.93
C LEU A 448 -3.15 3.50 14.61
N GLY A 449 -1.96 2.86 14.65
CA GLY A 449 -1.32 2.27 13.48
C GLY A 449 -1.75 0.85 13.17
N GLY A 450 -2.34 0.14 14.15
CA GLY A 450 -2.72 -1.27 14.04
C GLY A 450 -1.56 -2.26 14.04
N HIS A 451 -0.34 -1.79 14.34
CA HIS A 451 0.83 -2.64 14.47
C HIS A 451 0.82 -3.41 15.80
N TRP A 452 1.41 -4.59 15.79
CA TRP A 452 1.65 -5.39 16.98
C TRP A 452 3.09 -5.93 16.98
N CYS A 453 3.28 -7.14 17.46
CA CYS A 453 4.59 -7.76 17.61
C CYS A 453 5.36 -7.85 16.27
N PRO A 454 6.54 -7.22 16.15
CA PRO A 454 7.34 -7.29 14.92
C PRO A 454 7.91 -8.70 14.69
N GLU A 455 8.10 -9.51 15.74
CA GLU A 455 8.61 -10.88 15.62
C GLU A 455 7.54 -11.87 15.12
N CYS A 456 6.25 -11.55 15.23
CA CYS A 456 5.16 -12.29 14.60
C CYS A 456 4.93 -11.90 13.14
N MET A 457 5.50 -10.79 12.67
CA MET A 457 5.45 -10.42 11.27
C MET A 457 6.35 -11.32 10.44
N PRO A 458 5.93 -11.71 9.22
CA PRO A 458 6.78 -12.47 8.31
C PRO A 458 8.07 -11.73 7.97
N TYR A 459 9.16 -12.48 7.89
CA TYR A 459 10.45 -12.02 7.38
C TYR A 459 11.10 -13.14 6.55
N PRO A 460 10.58 -13.43 5.36
CA PRO A 460 10.83 -14.67 4.65
C PRO A 460 12.05 -14.61 3.72
N TYR A 461 13.17 -14.05 4.16
CA TYR A 461 14.36 -13.95 3.32
C TYR A 461 15.24 -15.18 3.47
N ALA A 462 15.42 -15.93 2.36
CA ALA A 462 16.26 -17.11 2.32
C ALA A 462 17.69 -16.80 2.77
N GLY A 463 18.28 -17.69 3.57
CA GLY A 463 19.61 -17.54 4.13
C GLY A 463 19.75 -16.60 5.31
N GLU A 464 18.70 -15.94 5.73
CA GLU A 464 18.69 -15.13 6.95
C GLU A 464 18.43 -16.00 8.18
N ALA A 465 19.24 -15.81 9.22
CA ALA A 465 19.14 -16.60 10.45
C ALA A 465 17.78 -16.43 11.17
N ASN A 466 17.12 -15.32 10.93
CA ASN A 466 15.82 -14.96 11.53
C ASN A 466 14.68 -15.00 10.52
N ALA A 467 14.80 -15.73 9.44
CA ALA A 467 13.73 -15.85 8.44
C ALA A 467 12.47 -16.42 9.09
N ARG A 468 11.35 -15.69 8.94
CA ARG A 468 10.04 -16.07 9.48
C ARG A 468 9.06 -16.20 8.33
N PRO A 469 8.35 -17.34 8.22
CA PRO A 469 7.32 -17.55 7.22
C PRO A 469 6.06 -16.71 7.51
N TRP A 470 5.17 -16.60 6.53
CA TRP A 470 3.78 -16.22 6.80
C TRP A 470 3.07 -17.38 7.51
N HIS A 471 2.59 -17.13 8.71
CA HIS A 471 1.83 -18.09 9.50
C HIS A 471 0.67 -17.39 10.21
N TRP A 472 -0.19 -16.75 9.40
CA TRP A 472 -1.29 -15.95 9.93
C TRP A 472 -2.37 -16.77 10.64
N ASP A 473 -2.55 -18.04 10.26
CA ASP A 473 -3.46 -18.96 10.95
C ASP A 473 -3.04 -19.14 12.42
N LYS A 474 -1.75 -19.27 12.70
CA LYS A 474 -1.24 -19.30 14.08
C LYS A 474 -1.45 -17.99 14.82
N VAL A 475 -1.16 -16.87 14.17
CA VAL A 475 -1.37 -15.53 14.76
C VAL A 475 -2.84 -15.33 15.11
N SER A 476 -3.74 -15.70 14.21
CA SER A 476 -5.20 -15.58 14.40
C SER A 476 -5.69 -16.39 15.61
N ARG A 477 -5.18 -17.60 15.82
CA ARG A 477 -5.58 -18.43 16.97
C ARG A 477 -5.23 -17.81 18.32
N ASN A 478 -4.20 -17.00 18.39
CA ASN A 478 -3.63 -16.47 19.62
C ASN A 478 -3.84 -14.95 19.80
N ASN A 479 -4.41 -14.27 18.82
CA ASN A 479 -4.61 -12.83 18.86
C ASN A 479 -6.05 -12.47 18.42
N PRO A 480 -6.97 -12.24 19.36
CA PRO A 480 -8.36 -11.90 19.07
C PRO A 480 -8.54 -10.66 18.18
N PHE A 481 -7.70 -9.65 18.34
CA PHE A 481 -7.71 -8.46 17.48
C PHE A 481 -7.44 -8.82 16.01
N PHE A 482 -6.45 -9.67 15.75
CA PHE A 482 -6.14 -10.15 14.41
C PHE A 482 -7.19 -11.15 13.90
N ALA A 483 -7.71 -11.99 14.79
CA ALA A 483 -8.69 -13.02 14.46
C ALA A 483 -9.98 -12.45 13.84
N GLN A 484 -10.41 -11.26 14.25
CA GLN A 484 -11.61 -10.61 13.67
C GLN A 484 -11.48 -10.41 12.15
N LEU A 485 -10.28 -10.15 11.67
CA LEU A 485 -10.01 -9.96 10.25
C LEU A 485 -9.76 -11.29 9.52
N TRP A 486 -9.08 -12.23 10.19
CA TRP A 486 -8.58 -13.44 9.53
C TRP A 486 -9.58 -14.60 9.57
N ALA A 487 -10.10 -14.91 10.75
CA ALA A 487 -10.92 -16.12 10.95
C ALA A 487 -12.21 -16.18 10.09
N PRO A 488 -12.95 -15.08 9.86
CA PRO A 488 -14.15 -15.15 9.01
C PRO A 488 -13.86 -15.41 7.53
N LEU A 489 -12.63 -15.24 7.08
CA LEU A 489 -12.20 -15.36 5.68
C LEU A 489 -11.46 -16.67 5.38
N HIS A 490 -11.19 -17.49 6.40
CA HIS A 490 -10.40 -18.71 6.31
C HIS A 490 -11.09 -19.88 7.03
N ASP A 491 -10.80 -21.10 6.59
CA ASP A 491 -11.30 -22.29 7.28
C ASP A 491 -10.59 -22.45 8.64
N THR A 492 -11.35 -22.83 9.67
CA THR A 492 -10.83 -23.03 11.03
C THR A 492 -9.75 -24.11 11.13
N ASN A 493 -9.72 -25.03 10.17
CA ASN A 493 -8.76 -26.13 10.08
C ASN A 493 -7.51 -25.73 9.25
N GLU A 494 -7.47 -24.55 8.67
CA GLU A 494 -6.27 -24.10 7.95
C GLU A 494 -5.10 -23.88 8.92
N ASP A 495 -3.93 -24.35 8.52
CA ASP A 495 -2.66 -24.11 9.21
C ASP A 495 -1.55 -23.90 8.17
N ASN A 496 -1.75 -22.87 7.33
CA ASN A 496 -0.90 -22.60 6.20
C ASN A 496 0.39 -21.88 6.65
N VAL A 497 1.51 -22.44 6.24
CA VAL A 497 2.83 -21.83 6.43
C VAL A 497 3.46 -21.62 5.05
N TYR A 498 3.74 -20.35 4.72
CA TYR A 498 4.39 -20.00 3.47
C TYR A 498 5.83 -19.59 3.75
N GLY A 499 6.75 -20.46 3.37
CA GLY A 499 8.17 -20.36 3.72
C GLY A 499 9.01 -19.54 2.74
N PRO A 500 10.30 -19.36 3.08
CA PRO A 500 11.24 -18.57 2.30
C PRO A 500 11.67 -19.21 0.99
N GLU A 501 11.47 -20.52 0.80
CA GLU A 501 11.85 -21.24 -0.44
C GLU A 501 11.19 -20.68 -1.70
N VAL A 502 10.13 -19.93 -1.53
CA VAL A 502 9.45 -19.23 -2.64
C VAL A 502 10.33 -18.15 -3.27
N PHE A 503 11.37 -17.73 -2.58
CA PHE A 503 12.28 -16.66 -3.01
C PHE A 503 13.54 -17.17 -3.69
N ASP A 504 13.80 -18.46 -3.58
CA ASP A 504 14.97 -19.07 -4.20
C ASP A 504 14.80 -19.07 -5.73
N GLY A 505 15.56 -18.22 -6.39
CA GLY A 505 15.61 -18.15 -7.86
C GLY A 505 14.94 -16.91 -8.49
N TRP A 506 14.34 -16.02 -7.71
CA TRP A 506 13.70 -14.80 -8.23
C TRP A 506 14.68 -13.67 -8.51
N GLU A 507 15.87 -13.72 -7.94
CA GLU A 507 16.96 -12.78 -8.20
C GLU A 507 18.02 -13.45 -9.11
N LYS A 508 17.71 -13.65 -10.37
CA LYS A 508 18.71 -13.96 -11.40
C LYS A 508 19.15 -12.69 -12.12
#